data_ddb418a24e2ec98cd3a7c7a9831e6f8e
#
_entry.id   ddb418a24e2ec98cd3a7c7a9831e6f8e
#
_cell.length_a   1.000
_cell.length_b   1.000
_cell.length_c   1.000
_cell.angle_alpha   90.00
_cell.angle_beta   90.00
_cell.angle_gamma   90.00
#
_symmetry.space_group_name_H-M   'P 1'
#
loop_
_entity.id
_entity.type
_entity.pdbx_description
1 polymer ?
#
loop_
_entity_poly.entity_id
_entity_poly.type
_entity_poly.pdbx_seq_one_letter_code
_entity_poly.pdbx_strand_id
1 'polypeptide(L)'
;MILRAFVPLMAVAGLLGLGDGTALAQGSFEIVTGKTFDSALPKDFYLEGNAIPTQKRNGAMVHLPSGSRALFALIDTTGYSADIIAKYIGMIITEGDLTVCGQKVGVGSYGFGWARPRAGEEGPGTFSLYNQAGAKLAGCSTPRDANLKQPRPLQVVVSGATAKLYYGRHFVELR
;
A
#
# COMPACT_ATOMS: atom_id res chain seq x y z
N MET A 1 42.25 75.02 -15.66
CA MET A 1 41.96 74.10 -16.77
C MET A 1 41.80 72.73 -16.18
N ILE A 2 40.57 72.33 -15.83
CA ILE A 2 40.24 71.10 -15.05
C ILE A 2 39.48 70.19 -15.97
N LEU A 3 40.12 69.08 -16.35
CA LEU A 3 39.58 68.06 -17.21
C LEU A 3 38.76 67.05 -16.35
N ARG A 4 37.43 67.02 -16.55
CA ARG A 4 36.55 66.06 -15.91
C ARG A 4 36.43 64.80 -16.78
N ALA A 5 36.92 63.69 -16.27
CA ALA A 5 36.74 62.37 -16.85
C ALA A 5 35.35 61.83 -16.53
N PHE A 6 34.55 61.49 -17.54
CA PHE A 6 33.29 60.79 -17.44
C PHE A 6 33.60 59.28 -17.40
N VAL A 7 33.12 58.58 -16.38
CA VAL A 7 33.13 57.14 -16.28
C VAL A 7 31.70 56.65 -16.65
N PRO A 8 31.51 55.78 -17.63
CA PRO A 8 30.21 55.19 -17.90
C PRO A 8 29.92 54.03 -16.91
N LEU A 9 28.81 54.12 -16.24
CA LEU A 9 28.26 53.06 -15.37
C LEU A 9 27.63 51.97 -16.28
N MET A 10 28.29 50.78 -16.35
CA MET A 10 27.66 49.62 -17.00
C MET A 10 26.66 48.98 -16.03
N ALA A 11 25.38 49.03 -16.43
CA ALA A 11 24.31 48.28 -15.77
C ALA A 11 24.36 46.82 -16.23
N VAL A 12 24.73 45.92 -15.31
CA VAL A 12 24.61 44.45 -15.50
C VAL A 12 23.16 44.06 -15.19
N ALA A 13 22.38 43.82 -16.25
CA ALA A 13 21.06 43.21 -16.10
C ALA A 13 21.21 41.73 -15.78
N GLY A 14 21.02 41.38 -14.50
CA GLY A 14 20.92 39.97 -14.07
C GLY A 14 19.62 39.37 -14.58
N LEU A 15 19.72 38.40 -15.53
CA LEU A 15 18.61 37.52 -15.91
C LEU A 15 18.35 36.60 -14.71
N LEU A 16 17.28 36.88 -13.96
CA LEU A 16 16.68 35.92 -13.04
C LEU A 16 15.96 34.86 -13.89
N GLY A 17 16.63 33.74 -14.12
CA GLY A 17 15.99 32.55 -14.67
C GLY A 17 14.94 32.01 -13.70
N LEU A 18 13.67 32.27 -14.00
CA LEU A 18 12.56 31.55 -13.39
C LEU A 18 12.64 30.10 -13.88
N GLY A 19 13.27 29.24 -13.07
CA GLY A 19 13.19 27.81 -13.24
C GLY A 19 11.73 27.40 -12.96
N ASP A 20 10.94 27.17 -14.02
CA ASP A 20 9.68 26.43 -13.92
C ASP A 20 9.99 25.02 -13.44
N GLY A 21 10.01 24.86 -12.11
CA GLY A 21 9.96 23.55 -11.49
C GLY A 21 8.60 22.93 -11.78
N THR A 22 8.51 22.18 -12.88
CA THR A 22 7.38 21.27 -13.11
C THR A 22 7.35 20.29 -11.96
N ALA A 23 6.56 20.59 -10.93
CA ALA A 23 6.20 19.62 -9.92
C ALA A 23 5.52 18.45 -10.65
N LEU A 24 6.23 17.33 -10.80
CA LEU A 24 5.63 16.09 -11.29
C LEU A 24 4.48 15.79 -10.33
N ALA A 25 3.26 15.83 -10.84
CA ALA A 25 2.08 15.46 -10.08
C ALA A 25 2.30 14.03 -9.60
N GLN A 26 2.58 13.86 -8.30
CA GLN A 26 2.65 12.52 -7.71
C GLN A 26 1.27 11.89 -7.87
N GLY A 27 1.23 10.73 -8.52
CA GLY A 27 0.00 9.96 -8.64
C GLY A 27 -0.62 9.68 -7.26
N SER A 28 -1.90 9.43 -7.22
CA SER A 28 -2.64 9.10 -6.00
C SER A 28 -3.11 7.66 -6.02
N PHE A 29 -3.30 7.09 -4.83
CA PHE A 29 -4.08 5.86 -4.71
C PHE A 29 -5.56 6.16 -4.99
N GLU A 30 -6.23 5.27 -5.74
CA GLU A 30 -7.65 5.37 -6.03
C GLU A 30 -8.36 4.04 -5.80
N ILE A 31 -9.51 4.07 -5.10
CA ILE A 31 -10.30 2.86 -4.88
C ILE A 31 -11.00 2.44 -6.17
N VAL A 32 -10.88 1.16 -6.52
CA VAL A 32 -11.58 0.55 -7.66
C VAL A 32 -12.70 -0.35 -7.15
N THR A 33 -13.91 -0.17 -7.69
CA THR A 33 -15.11 -0.89 -7.27
C THR A 33 -15.91 -1.44 -8.46
N GLY A 34 -16.98 -2.16 -8.17
CA GLY A 34 -17.93 -2.65 -9.16
C GLY A 34 -17.37 -3.76 -10.04
N LYS A 35 -17.81 -3.82 -11.29
CA LYS A 35 -17.47 -4.92 -12.22
C LYS A 35 -15.97 -5.10 -12.42
N THR A 36 -15.20 -4.02 -12.40
CA THR A 36 -13.74 -4.07 -12.57
C THR A 36 -13.08 -4.84 -11.43
N PHE A 37 -13.44 -4.53 -10.17
CA PHE A 37 -13.00 -5.31 -9.01
C PHE A 37 -13.50 -6.76 -9.08
N ASP A 38 -14.78 -6.92 -9.39
CA ASP A 38 -15.45 -8.23 -9.43
C ASP A 38 -14.82 -9.22 -10.40
N SER A 39 -14.33 -8.73 -11.55
CA SER A 39 -13.67 -9.56 -12.56
C SER A 39 -12.17 -9.76 -12.32
N ALA A 40 -11.53 -8.88 -11.55
CA ALA A 40 -10.10 -8.94 -11.29
C ALA A 40 -9.74 -9.88 -10.13
N LEU A 41 -10.64 -10.05 -9.14
CA LEU A 41 -10.36 -10.90 -7.99
C LEU A 41 -10.45 -12.38 -8.38
N PRO A 42 -9.37 -13.17 -8.26
CA PRO A 42 -9.39 -14.59 -8.54
C PRO A 42 -10.30 -15.33 -7.54
N LYS A 43 -10.91 -16.41 -7.99
CA LYS A 43 -11.73 -17.30 -7.13
C LYS A 43 -10.87 -17.97 -6.06
N ASP A 44 -9.70 -18.44 -6.46
CA ASP A 44 -8.76 -19.14 -5.61
C ASP A 44 -7.39 -18.45 -5.68
N PHE A 45 -6.68 -18.45 -4.57
CA PHE A 45 -5.34 -17.91 -4.44
C PHE A 45 -4.35 -19.01 -4.06
N TYR A 46 -3.19 -19.05 -4.72
CA TYR A 46 -2.22 -20.12 -4.56
C TYR A 46 -1.11 -19.73 -3.57
N LEU A 47 -0.98 -20.50 -2.48
CA LEU A 47 0.06 -20.36 -1.47
C LEU A 47 0.60 -21.76 -1.09
N GLU A 48 1.91 -21.91 -1.14
CA GLU A 48 2.60 -23.16 -0.77
C GLU A 48 1.98 -24.40 -1.45
N GLY A 49 1.60 -24.27 -2.74
CA GLY A 49 0.96 -25.34 -3.50
C GLY A 49 -0.53 -25.57 -3.23
N ASN A 50 -1.13 -24.80 -2.32
CA ASN A 50 -2.54 -24.90 -2.00
C ASN A 50 -3.34 -23.85 -2.75
N ALA A 51 -4.49 -24.24 -3.35
CA ALA A 51 -5.49 -23.35 -3.92
C ALA A 51 -6.49 -22.97 -2.82
N ILE A 52 -6.43 -21.76 -2.32
CA ILE A 52 -7.23 -21.29 -1.17
C ILE A 52 -8.30 -20.32 -1.65
N PRO A 53 -9.60 -20.56 -1.37
CA PRO A 53 -10.67 -19.68 -1.82
C PRO A 53 -10.53 -18.25 -1.32
N THR A 54 -10.81 -17.27 -2.18
CA THR A 54 -10.80 -15.85 -1.82
C THR A 54 -12.17 -15.40 -1.31
N GLN A 55 -12.17 -14.51 -0.32
CA GLN A 55 -13.40 -13.94 0.24
C GLN A 55 -13.72 -12.61 -0.46
N LYS A 56 -14.47 -12.66 -1.56
CA LYS A 56 -14.80 -11.47 -2.37
C LYS A 56 -15.41 -10.31 -1.57
N ARG A 57 -16.27 -10.59 -0.59
CA ARG A 57 -16.88 -9.55 0.26
C ARG A 57 -15.88 -8.84 1.19
N ASN A 58 -14.75 -9.48 1.44
CA ASN A 58 -13.66 -9.00 2.25
C ASN A 58 -12.44 -8.72 1.37
N GLY A 59 -12.64 -8.03 0.25
CA GLY A 59 -11.60 -7.63 -0.67
C GLY A 59 -11.69 -6.15 -1.02
N ALA A 60 -10.58 -5.62 -1.53
CA ALA A 60 -10.45 -4.26 -2.04
C ALA A 60 -9.46 -4.25 -3.21
N MET A 61 -9.64 -3.32 -4.14
CA MET A 61 -8.70 -3.05 -5.21
C MET A 61 -8.42 -1.56 -5.28
N VAL A 62 -7.18 -1.21 -5.57
CA VAL A 62 -6.77 0.18 -5.77
C VAL A 62 -5.93 0.31 -7.04
N HIS A 63 -5.99 1.49 -7.67
CA HIS A 63 -4.90 1.97 -8.51
C HIS A 63 -3.80 2.51 -7.62
N LEU A 64 -2.57 2.13 -7.91
CA LEU A 64 -1.36 2.66 -7.30
C LEU A 64 -1.04 4.04 -7.90
N PRO A 65 -0.21 4.87 -7.27
CA PRO A 65 0.26 6.12 -7.85
C PRO A 65 0.94 5.97 -9.22
N SER A 66 1.44 4.80 -9.54
CA SER A 66 2.01 4.43 -10.86
C SER A 66 0.95 4.16 -11.93
N GLY A 67 -0.34 4.08 -11.59
CA GLY A 67 -1.44 3.65 -12.47
C GLY A 67 -1.65 2.12 -12.51
N SER A 68 -0.73 1.33 -12.00
CA SER A 68 -0.89 -0.13 -11.86
C SER A 68 -1.95 -0.46 -10.79
N ARG A 69 -2.39 -1.71 -10.72
CA ARG A 69 -3.40 -2.14 -9.75
C ARG A 69 -2.79 -2.95 -8.62
N ALA A 70 -3.42 -2.88 -7.45
CA ALA A 70 -3.18 -3.81 -6.36
C ALA A 70 -4.52 -4.31 -5.79
N LEU A 71 -4.61 -5.63 -5.58
CA LEU A 71 -5.76 -6.32 -5.01
C LEU A 71 -5.40 -6.88 -3.65
N PHE A 72 -6.34 -6.78 -2.74
CA PHE A 72 -6.26 -7.30 -1.37
C PHE A 72 -7.52 -8.09 -1.08
N ALA A 73 -7.41 -9.28 -0.52
CA ALA A 73 -8.58 -10.02 -0.05
C ALA A 73 -8.24 -10.91 1.14
N LEU A 74 -9.21 -11.17 1.99
CA LEU A 74 -9.13 -12.31 2.91
C LEU A 74 -9.28 -13.61 2.12
N ILE A 75 -8.70 -14.69 2.64
CA ILE A 75 -8.80 -16.05 2.10
C ILE A 75 -9.45 -16.97 3.13
N ASP A 76 -10.08 -18.03 2.67
CA ASP A 76 -10.71 -19.01 3.56
C ASP A 76 -9.77 -20.19 3.76
N THR A 77 -9.09 -20.18 4.89
CA THR A 77 -8.15 -21.26 5.28
C THR A 77 -8.82 -22.43 6.01
N THR A 78 -10.15 -22.45 6.10
CA THR A 78 -10.90 -23.54 6.75
C THR A 78 -10.61 -24.89 6.07
N GLY A 79 -10.22 -25.87 6.86
CA GLY A 79 -9.91 -27.23 6.35
C GLY A 79 -8.50 -27.42 5.80
N TYR A 80 -7.65 -26.37 5.82
CA TYR A 80 -6.23 -26.51 5.48
C TYR A 80 -5.39 -26.91 6.71
N SER A 81 -4.09 -27.14 6.50
CA SER A 81 -3.18 -27.52 7.59
C SER A 81 -3.09 -26.42 8.67
N ALA A 82 -2.76 -26.81 9.89
CA ALA A 82 -2.59 -25.88 11.01
C ALA A 82 -1.58 -24.78 10.70
N ASP A 83 -0.52 -25.09 9.95
CA ASP A 83 0.51 -24.13 9.54
C ASP A 83 -0.06 -23.07 8.58
N ILE A 84 -0.87 -23.45 7.60
CA ILE A 84 -1.54 -22.53 6.68
C ILE A 84 -2.50 -21.63 7.47
N ILE A 85 -3.32 -22.19 8.35
CA ILE A 85 -4.28 -21.45 9.17
C ILE A 85 -3.57 -20.44 10.09
N ALA A 86 -2.47 -20.85 10.72
CA ALA A 86 -1.72 -19.97 11.63
C ALA A 86 -0.98 -18.83 10.90
N LYS A 87 -0.60 -19.04 9.63
CA LYS A 87 0.27 -18.18 8.87
C LYS A 87 -0.48 -17.16 8.03
N TYR A 88 -1.61 -17.54 7.42
CA TYR A 88 -2.29 -16.72 6.43
C TYR A 88 -3.72 -16.37 6.80
N ILE A 89 -4.08 -15.10 6.58
CA ILE A 89 -5.46 -14.64 6.62
C ILE A 89 -5.90 -13.97 5.32
N GLY A 90 -4.95 -13.60 4.44
CA GLY A 90 -5.27 -12.89 3.23
C GLY A 90 -4.16 -12.90 2.20
N MET A 91 -4.46 -12.26 1.09
CA MET A 91 -3.60 -12.18 -0.09
C MET A 91 -3.44 -10.74 -0.58
N ILE A 92 -2.32 -10.49 -1.26
CA ILE A 92 -2.05 -9.30 -2.07
C ILE A 92 -1.63 -9.77 -3.47
N ILE A 93 -2.25 -9.21 -4.51
CA ILE A 93 -1.76 -9.28 -5.89
C ILE A 93 -1.45 -7.86 -6.31
N THR A 94 -0.24 -7.58 -6.76
CA THR A 94 0.13 -6.26 -7.25
C THR A 94 0.71 -6.34 -8.66
N GLU A 95 0.29 -5.39 -9.52
CA GLU A 95 0.76 -5.25 -10.91
C GLU A 95 1.87 -4.19 -11.03
N GLY A 96 2.29 -3.62 -9.91
CA GLY A 96 3.37 -2.63 -9.85
C GLY A 96 4.08 -2.68 -8.51
N ASP A 97 5.07 -1.81 -8.37
CA ASP A 97 5.81 -1.67 -7.12
C ASP A 97 4.89 -1.17 -6.00
N LEU A 98 4.92 -1.85 -4.87
CA LEU A 98 4.15 -1.53 -3.67
C LEU A 98 5.05 -1.63 -2.44
N THR A 99 5.02 -0.64 -1.58
CA THR A 99 5.71 -0.70 -0.28
C THR A 99 4.74 -1.08 0.82
N VAL A 100 5.02 -2.16 1.54
CA VAL A 100 4.24 -2.66 2.68
C VAL A 100 5.20 -2.91 3.84
N CYS A 101 4.91 -2.37 5.03
CA CYS A 101 5.81 -2.47 6.19
C CYS A 101 7.24 -1.96 5.91
N GLY A 102 7.39 -0.94 5.07
CA GLY A 102 8.70 -0.44 4.67
C GLY A 102 9.46 -1.34 3.68
N GLN A 103 8.93 -2.52 3.35
CA GLN A 103 9.48 -3.43 2.36
C GLN A 103 8.84 -3.15 0.99
N LYS A 104 9.67 -2.82 0.01
CA LYS A 104 9.24 -2.72 -1.39
C LYS A 104 9.08 -4.13 -1.98
N VAL A 105 7.92 -4.40 -2.58
CA VAL A 105 7.60 -5.61 -3.33
C VAL A 105 7.25 -5.24 -4.76
N GLY A 106 7.68 -6.03 -5.72
CA GLY A 106 7.39 -5.85 -7.15
C GLY A 106 6.09 -6.53 -7.55
N VAL A 107 5.87 -6.58 -8.87
CA VAL A 107 4.76 -7.33 -9.48
C VAL A 107 4.75 -8.77 -8.98
N GLY A 108 3.61 -9.22 -8.47
CA GLY A 108 3.50 -10.59 -7.96
C GLY A 108 2.33 -10.81 -7.04
N SER A 109 2.34 -12.00 -6.45
CA SER A 109 1.32 -12.52 -5.54
C SER A 109 1.95 -12.86 -4.19
N TYR A 110 1.33 -12.39 -3.12
CA TYR A 110 1.84 -12.46 -1.76
C TYR A 110 0.75 -12.88 -0.79
N GLY A 111 1.09 -13.77 0.14
CA GLY A 111 0.23 -14.06 1.29
C GLY A 111 0.53 -13.11 2.43
N PHE A 112 -0.47 -12.82 3.27
CA PHE A 112 -0.23 -12.10 4.50
C PHE A 112 -0.94 -12.73 5.70
N GLY A 113 -0.29 -12.61 6.85
CA GLY A 113 -0.83 -12.95 8.15
C GLY A 113 -1.01 -11.70 9.01
N TRP A 114 -1.94 -11.77 9.96
CA TRP A 114 -2.20 -10.67 10.88
C TRP A 114 -2.56 -11.21 12.27
N ALA A 115 -1.64 -11.05 13.20
CA ALA A 115 -1.89 -11.36 14.60
C ALA A 115 -2.43 -10.11 15.31
N ARG A 116 -3.60 -10.24 15.94
CA ARG A 116 -4.16 -9.20 16.81
C ARG A 116 -3.66 -9.41 18.24
N PRO A 117 -3.65 -8.34 19.09
CA PRO A 117 -3.51 -8.52 20.53
C PRO A 117 -4.55 -9.51 21.05
N ARG A 118 -4.25 -10.21 22.12
CA ARG A 118 -5.21 -11.10 22.79
C ARG A 118 -6.41 -10.30 23.28
N ALA A 119 -7.54 -10.98 23.45
CA ALA A 119 -8.73 -10.35 24.01
C ALA A 119 -8.42 -9.77 25.41
N GLY A 120 -8.70 -8.47 25.60
CA GLY A 120 -8.40 -7.73 26.83
C GLY A 120 -7.01 -7.10 26.87
N GLU A 121 -6.13 -7.36 25.90
CA GLU A 121 -4.86 -6.67 25.77
C GLU A 121 -5.01 -5.44 24.86
N GLU A 122 -4.60 -4.28 25.34
CA GLU A 122 -4.44 -3.09 24.51
C GLU A 122 -3.02 -3.08 23.92
N GLY A 123 -2.92 -2.93 22.60
CA GLY A 123 -1.61 -2.86 21.96
C GLY A 123 -1.69 -3.00 20.45
N PRO A 124 -0.54 -2.87 19.79
CA PRO A 124 -0.46 -3.09 18.36
C PRO A 124 -0.56 -4.59 18.04
N GLY A 125 -1.18 -4.90 16.89
CA GLY A 125 -1.06 -6.21 16.28
C GLY A 125 0.26 -6.37 15.53
N THR A 126 0.41 -7.49 14.81
CA THR A 126 1.57 -7.75 13.95
C THR A 126 1.10 -8.20 12.58
N PHE A 127 1.61 -7.54 11.54
CA PHE A 127 1.45 -7.95 10.15
C PHE A 127 2.69 -8.72 9.70
N SER A 128 2.49 -9.74 8.87
CA SER A 128 3.58 -10.50 8.23
C SER A 128 3.26 -10.70 6.76
N LEU A 129 4.22 -10.45 5.89
CA LEU A 129 4.13 -10.62 4.44
C LEU A 129 4.98 -11.82 4.01
N TYR A 130 4.45 -12.63 3.11
CA TYR A 130 5.08 -13.85 2.61
C TYR A 130 5.01 -13.91 1.09
N ASN A 131 6.02 -14.51 0.45
CA ASN A 131 5.91 -14.88 -0.95
C ASN A 131 5.02 -16.12 -1.14
N GLN A 132 4.76 -16.51 -2.38
CA GLN A 132 3.92 -17.68 -2.70
C GLN A 132 4.52 -19.01 -2.18
N ALA A 133 5.84 -19.10 -2.02
CA ALA A 133 6.51 -20.27 -1.47
C ALA A 133 6.50 -20.30 0.07
N GLY A 134 5.91 -19.30 0.72
CA GLY A 134 5.79 -19.23 2.17
C GLY A 134 6.97 -18.64 2.91
N ALA A 135 7.98 -18.10 2.22
CA ALA A 135 9.05 -17.36 2.86
C ALA A 135 8.58 -15.98 3.31
N LYS A 136 8.87 -15.62 4.57
CA LYS A 136 8.55 -14.31 5.14
C LYS A 136 9.44 -13.25 4.50
N LEU A 137 8.82 -12.22 3.94
CA LEU A 137 9.49 -11.09 3.30
C LEU A 137 9.60 -9.88 4.22
N ALA A 138 8.54 -9.61 5.01
CA ALA A 138 8.48 -8.46 5.89
C ALA A 138 7.59 -8.74 7.10
N GLY A 139 7.70 -7.87 8.10
CA GLY A 139 6.79 -7.86 9.23
C GLY A 139 6.89 -6.52 9.97
N CYS A 140 5.76 -6.02 10.45
CA CYS A 140 5.70 -4.79 11.21
C CYS A 140 4.57 -4.80 12.23
N SER A 141 4.69 -3.90 13.19
CA SER A 141 3.64 -3.57 14.14
C SER A 141 2.48 -2.87 13.44
N THR A 142 1.26 -3.18 13.85
CA THR A 142 0.04 -2.60 13.27
C THR A 142 -0.68 -1.79 14.34
N PRO A 143 -0.55 -0.45 14.32
CA PRO A 143 -1.24 0.41 15.27
C PRO A 143 -2.76 0.29 15.09
N ARG A 144 -3.49 0.57 16.17
CA ARG A 144 -4.94 0.64 16.19
C ARG A 144 -5.41 2.06 15.89
N ASP A 145 -6.32 2.21 14.94
CA ASP A 145 -7.00 3.47 14.65
C ASP A 145 -8.33 3.55 15.40
N ALA A 146 -8.34 4.31 16.49
CA ALA A 146 -9.56 4.53 17.29
C ALA A 146 -10.60 5.38 16.55
N ASN A 147 -10.16 6.23 15.60
CA ASN A 147 -11.02 7.19 14.89
C ASN A 147 -11.69 6.58 13.64
N LEU A 148 -11.35 5.35 13.25
CA LEU A 148 -11.97 4.68 12.12
C LEU A 148 -13.47 4.49 12.39
N LYS A 149 -14.33 5.20 11.66
CA LYS A 149 -15.79 5.23 11.91
C LYS A 149 -16.45 3.87 11.66
N GLN A 150 -16.12 3.23 10.56
CA GLN A 150 -16.75 1.97 10.14
C GLN A 150 -15.68 0.90 9.85
N PRO A 151 -15.23 0.14 10.88
CA PRO A 151 -14.28 -0.95 10.67
C PRO A 151 -14.96 -2.09 9.91
N ARG A 152 -14.24 -2.62 8.89
CA ARG A 152 -14.63 -3.83 8.14
C ARG A 152 -13.60 -4.92 8.41
N PRO A 153 -13.91 -6.19 8.12
CA PRO A 153 -12.91 -7.26 8.22
C PRO A 153 -11.65 -6.93 7.43
N LEU A 154 -11.80 -6.48 6.18
CA LEU A 154 -10.71 -5.92 5.36
C LEU A 154 -11.20 -4.69 4.61
N GLN A 155 -10.38 -3.65 4.55
CA GLN A 155 -10.62 -2.45 3.73
C GLN A 155 -9.34 -1.68 3.47
N VAL A 156 -9.34 -0.91 2.37
CA VAL A 156 -8.30 0.07 2.08
C VAL A 156 -8.89 1.47 2.22
N VAL A 157 -8.16 2.36 2.89
CA VAL A 157 -8.49 3.79 2.97
C VAL A 157 -7.35 4.56 2.31
N VAL A 158 -7.68 5.36 1.31
CA VAL A 158 -6.71 6.11 0.51
C VAL A 158 -6.60 7.56 0.98
N SER A 159 -5.40 8.13 0.90
CA SER A 159 -5.12 9.52 1.23
C SER A 159 -3.96 10.03 0.36
N GLY A 160 -4.30 10.54 -0.83
CA GLY A 160 -3.31 11.00 -1.81
C GLY A 160 -2.33 9.91 -2.22
N ALA A 161 -1.03 10.16 -2.05
CA ALA A 161 0.05 9.25 -2.39
C ALA A 161 0.27 8.10 -1.39
N THR A 162 -0.57 7.97 -0.36
CA THR A 162 -0.51 6.90 0.64
C THR A 162 -1.86 6.22 0.78
N ALA A 163 -1.85 4.98 1.24
CA ALA A 163 -3.06 4.26 1.61
C ALA A 163 -2.82 3.46 2.90
N LYS A 164 -3.90 3.04 3.54
CA LYS A 164 -3.85 2.16 4.70
C LYS A 164 -4.70 0.92 4.42
N LEU A 165 -4.08 -0.25 4.56
CA LEU A 165 -4.80 -1.52 4.58
C LEU A 165 -5.18 -1.83 6.02
N TYR A 166 -6.47 -1.97 6.28
CA TYR A 166 -7.03 -2.27 7.59
C TYR A 166 -7.49 -3.72 7.70
N TYR A 167 -7.24 -4.30 8.86
CA TYR A 167 -7.89 -5.51 9.34
C TYR A 167 -8.62 -5.19 10.65
N GLY A 168 -9.92 -5.00 10.56
CA GLY A 168 -10.71 -4.39 11.63
C GLY A 168 -10.29 -2.93 11.87
N ARG A 169 -9.69 -2.64 13.02
CA ARG A 169 -9.18 -1.29 13.37
C ARG A 169 -7.65 -1.17 13.30
N HIS A 170 -6.94 -2.26 13.07
CA HIS A 170 -5.49 -2.24 12.92
C HIS A 170 -5.11 -2.01 11.47
N PHE A 171 -4.00 -1.32 11.19
CA PHE A 171 -3.61 -1.00 9.82
C PHE A 171 -2.11 -1.14 9.58
N VAL A 172 -1.77 -1.29 8.30
CA VAL A 172 -0.44 -1.07 7.73
C VAL A 172 -0.51 0.00 6.68
N GLU A 173 0.55 0.80 6.56
CA GLU A 173 0.66 1.80 5.49
C GLU A 173 1.13 1.15 4.19
N LEU A 174 0.58 1.64 3.08
CA LEU A 174 0.93 1.32 1.71
C LEU A 174 1.48 2.57 1.03
N ARG A 175 2.56 2.41 0.25
CA ARG A 175 3.16 3.49 -0.54
C ARG A 175 3.62 3.00 -1.90
#